data_a8620dba80f386253d4a7ee38a7c496d
#
_entry.id   a8620dba80f386253d4a7ee38a7c496d
#
_cell.length_a   1.000
_cell.length_b   1.000
_cell.length_c   1.000
_cell.angle_alpha   90.00
_cell.angle_beta   90.00
_cell.angle_gamma   90.00
#
_symmetry.space_group_name_H-M   'P 1'
#
loop_
_entity.id
_entity.type
_entity.pdbx_description
1 polymer ?
#
loop_
_entity_poly.entity_id
_entity_poly.type
_entity_poly.pdbx_seq_one_letter_code
_entity_poly.pdbx_strand_id
1 'polypeptide(L)'
;MVNIYLFIELLHTANAVATVDTLKALTMDNCKFANVVVLSEEKIVARLDCKDSTDGDKAILNKIAKVDGVVQTNIIAVVRPKKR
;
A
#
# COMPACT_ATOMS: atom_id res chain seq x y z
N MET A 1 11.07 12.00 -4.42
CA MET A 1 9.87 11.16 -4.37
C MET A 1 10.20 9.74 -4.82
N VAL A 2 9.62 8.75 -4.19
CA VAL A 2 9.73 7.36 -4.61
C VAL A 2 8.34 6.78 -4.84
N ASN A 3 8.23 5.89 -5.80
CA ASN A 3 7.01 5.14 -6.06
C ASN A 3 7.24 3.70 -5.60
N ILE A 4 6.43 3.25 -4.66
CA ILE A 4 6.57 1.92 -4.09
C ILE A 4 5.38 1.08 -4.54
N TYR A 5 5.67 -0.03 -5.20
CA TYR A 5 4.64 -0.95 -5.66
C TYR A 5 4.49 -2.07 -4.65
N LEU A 6 3.28 -2.28 -4.19
CA LEU A 6 2.95 -3.19 -3.11
C LEU A 6 2.02 -4.30 -3.57
N PHE A 7 2.24 -5.48 -3.04
CA PHE A 7 1.32 -6.60 -3.14
C PHE A 7 0.78 -6.87 -1.75
N ILE A 8 -0.52 -6.71 -1.56
CA ILE A 8 -1.18 -6.84 -0.27
C ILE A 8 -2.05 -8.10 -0.28
N GLU A 9 -1.78 -9.01 0.64
CA GLU A 9 -2.57 -10.21 0.82
C GLU A 9 -3.58 -10.02 1.94
N LEU A 10 -4.81 -10.47 1.72
CA LEU A 10 -5.91 -10.35 2.65
C LEU A 10 -6.34 -11.72 3.18
N LEU A 11 -6.94 -11.72 4.37
CA LEU A 11 -7.67 -12.89 4.87
C LEU A 11 -8.79 -13.20 3.88
N HIS A 12 -9.07 -14.49 3.64
CA HIS A 12 -10.14 -14.86 2.72
C HIS A 12 -11.53 -14.44 3.21
N THR A 13 -11.67 -14.15 4.50
CA THR A 13 -12.90 -13.62 5.08
C THR A 13 -13.02 -12.12 4.97
N ALA A 14 -11.95 -11.42 4.54
CA ALA A 14 -11.96 -9.98 4.40
C ALA A 14 -12.70 -9.57 3.12
N ASN A 15 -13.32 -8.39 3.15
CA ASN A 15 -13.94 -7.81 1.97
C ASN A 15 -12.91 -6.93 1.27
N ALA A 16 -12.46 -7.34 0.09
CA ALA A 16 -11.42 -6.63 -0.64
C ALA A 16 -11.83 -5.19 -0.99
N VAL A 17 -13.09 -4.99 -1.41
CA VAL A 17 -13.57 -3.65 -1.76
C VAL A 17 -13.58 -2.72 -0.55
N ALA A 18 -14.08 -3.21 0.58
CA ALA A 18 -14.08 -2.44 1.83
C ALA A 18 -12.66 -2.15 2.30
N THR A 19 -11.75 -3.11 2.13
CA THR A 19 -10.34 -2.93 2.49
C THR A 19 -9.68 -1.85 1.62
N VAL A 20 -9.98 -1.83 0.33
CA VAL A 20 -9.49 -0.78 -0.57
C VAL A 20 -9.95 0.60 -0.09
N ASP A 21 -11.22 0.73 0.30
CA ASP A 21 -11.74 2.00 0.80
C ASP A 21 -11.00 2.43 2.08
N THR A 22 -10.74 1.49 2.97
CA THR A 22 -9.96 1.74 4.19
C THR A 22 -8.55 2.19 3.87
N LEU A 23 -7.88 1.52 2.94
CA LEU A 23 -6.53 1.88 2.53
C LEU A 23 -6.48 3.29 1.94
N LYS A 24 -7.42 3.61 1.06
CA LYS A 24 -7.48 4.95 0.46
C LYS A 24 -7.75 6.04 1.48
N ALA A 25 -8.40 5.73 2.58
CA ALA A 25 -8.72 6.68 3.64
C ALA A 25 -7.58 6.86 4.65
N LEU A 26 -6.53 6.06 4.59
CA LEU A 26 -5.41 6.17 5.51
C LEU A 26 -4.70 7.51 5.36
N THR A 27 -4.42 8.14 6.48
CA THR A 27 -3.57 9.32 6.54
C THR A 27 -2.16 8.87 6.88
N MET A 28 -1.22 9.16 5.99
CA MET A 28 0.17 8.75 6.16
C MET A 28 1.07 9.95 5.95
N ASP A 29 2.07 10.10 6.82
CA ASP A 29 3.03 11.20 6.70
C ASP A 29 3.91 10.98 5.47
N ASN A 30 3.95 11.97 4.60
CA ASN A 30 4.81 11.98 3.42
C ASN A 30 4.53 10.86 2.41
N CYS A 31 3.41 10.17 2.55
CA CYS A 31 2.99 9.11 1.64
C CYS A 31 1.52 9.22 1.28
N LYS A 32 1.17 8.79 0.09
CA LYS A 32 -0.23 8.64 -0.32
C LYS A 32 -0.34 7.53 -1.37
N PHE A 33 -1.49 6.88 -1.38
CA PHE A 33 -1.78 5.93 -2.45
C PHE A 33 -2.09 6.67 -3.74
N ALA A 34 -1.37 6.32 -4.80
CA ALA A 34 -1.63 6.83 -6.14
C ALA A 34 -2.61 5.91 -6.87
N ASN A 35 -2.57 4.62 -6.57
CA ASN A 35 -3.41 3.64 -7.23
C ASN A 35 -3.61 2.45 -6.32
N VAL A 36 -4.83 1.90 -6.31
CA VAL A 36 -5.13 0.67 -5.56
C VAL A 36 -6.06 -0.17 -6.42
N VAL A 37 -5.62 -1.38 -6.76
CA VAL A 37 -6.33 -2.27 -7.67
C VAL A 37 -6.57 -3.61 -6.99
N VAL A 38 -7.81 -4.07 -7.01
CA VAL A 38 -8.17 -5.40 -6.53
C VAL A 38 -7.87 -6.42 -7.63
N LEU A 39 -6.98 -7.36 -7.37
CA LEU A 39 -6.68 -8.46 -8.30
C LEU A 39 -7.63 -9.63 -8.10
N SER A 40 -7.95 -9.93 -6.85
CA SER A 40 -8.85 -11.02 -6.50
C SER A 40 -9.42 -10.75 -5.10
N GLU A 41 -10.22 -11.66 -4.59
CA GLU A 41 -10.82 -11.51 -3.26
C GLU A 41 -9.78 -11.39 -2.14
N GLU A 42 -8.57 -11.91 -2.37
CA GLU A 42 -7.53 -11.96 -1.35
C GLU A 42 -6.29 -11.13 -1.70
N LYS A 43 -6.30 -10.43 -2.84
CA LYS A 43 -5.09 -9.79 -3.35
C LYS A 43 -5.35 -8.41 -3.89
N ILE A 44 -4.53 -7.47 -3.44
CA ILE A 44 -4.56 -6.08 -3.86
C ILE A 44 -3.16 -5.69 -4.34
N VAL A 45 -3.09 -4.94 -5.43
CA VAL A 45 -1.85 -4.29 -5.88
C VAL A 45 -2.05 -2.79 -5.74
N ALA A 46 -1.06 -2.12 -5.15
CA ALA A 46 -1.15 -0.69 -4.91
C ALA A 46 0.17 0.00 -5.24
N ARG A 47 0.08 1.26 -5.64
CA ARG A 47 1.25 2.14 -5.73
C ARG A 47 1.16 3.19 -4.63
N LEU A 48 2.21 3.26 -3.83
CA LEU A 48 2.35 4.21 -2.75
C LEU A 48 3.42 5.23 -3.16
N ASP A 49 3.05 6.48 -3.22
CA ASP A 49 4.00 7.55 -3.52
C ASP A 49 4.43 8.19 -2.22
N CYS A 50 5.73 8.17 -1.94
CA CYS A 50 6.31 8.68 -0.71
C CYS A 50 7.41 9.69 -1.01
N LYS A 51 7.70 10.54 -0.05
CA LYS A 51 8.79 11.51 -0.16
C LYS A 51 10.13 10.79 -0.29
N ASP A 52 10.34 9.76 0.53
CA ASP A 52 11.51 8.89 0.42
C ASP A 52 11.14 7.45 0.83
N SER A 53 12.10 6.53 0.68
CA SER A 53 11.85 5.11 0.98
C SER A 53 11.67 4.83 2.46
N THR A 54 12.28 5.61 3.34
CA THR A 54 12.11 5.47 4.79
C THR A 54 10.67 5.76 5.20
N ASP A 55 10.07 6.81 4.62
CA ASP A 55 8.65 7.12 4.84
C ASP A 55 7.75 5.97 4.39
N GLY A 56 8.11 5.34 3.26
CA GLY A 56 7.38 4.18 2.77
C GLY A 56 7.43 3.00 3.73
N ASP A 57 8.61 2.69 4.26
CA ASP A 57 8.77 1.60 5.23
C ASP A 57 7.93 1.86 6.48
N LYS A 58 7.93 3.09 6.98
CA LYS A 58 7.12 3.47 8.15
C LYS A 58 5.63 3.36 7.85
N ALA A 59 5.18 3.81 6.69
CA ALA A 59 3.79 3.73 6.30
C ALA A 59 3.31 2.28 6.23
N ILE A 60 4.12 1.40 5.64
CA ILE A 60 3.80 -0.02 5.54
C ILE A 60 3.69 -0.65 6.93
N LEU A 61 4.69 -0.45 7.78
CA LEU A 61 4.72 -1.08 9.10
C LEU A 61 3.68 -0.52 10.07
N ASN A 62 3.45 0.79 10.04
CA ASN A 62 2.65 1.45 11.06
C ASN A 62 1.20 1.68 10.66
N LYS A 63 0.90 1.66 9.38
CA LYS A 63 -0.44 1.97 8.87
C LYS A 63 -1.03 0.82 8.07
N ILE A 64 -0.38 0.44 6.97
CA ILE A 64 -0.92 -0.56 6.04
C ILE A 64 -1.02 -1.94 6.70
N ALA A 65 0.03 -2.36 7.37
CA ALA A 65 0.07 -3.68 8.03
C ALA A 65 -0.95 -3.81 9.16
N LYS A 66 -1.47 -2.70 9.67
CA LYS A 66 -2.44 -2.68 10.77
C LYS A 66 -3.89 -2.59 10.32
N VAL A 67 -4.14 -2.53 9.03
CA VAL A 67 -5.49 -2.52 8.51
C VAL A 67 -6.12 -3.90 8.71
N ASP A 68 -7.35 -3.93 9.23
CA ASP A 68 -8.07 -5.18 9.43
C ASP A 68 -8.18 -5.96 8.14
N GLY A 69 -7.88 -7.25 8.21
CA GLY A 69 -7.95 -8.12 7.06
C GLY A 69 -6.65 -8.22 6.27
N VAL A 70 -5.68 -7.35 6.50
CA VAL A 70 -4.37 -7.44 5.84
C VAL A 70 -3.52 -8.48 6.56
N VAL A 71 -3.10 -9.50 5.83
CA VAL A 71 -2.25 -10.58 6.35
C VAL A 71 -0.78 -10.26 6.12
N GLN A 72 -0.47 -9.80 4.92
CA GLN A 72 0.91 -9.58 4.51
C GLN A 72 0.99 -8.46 3.47
N THR A 73 2.03 -7.66 3.56
CA THR A 73 2.33 -6.61 2.59
C THR A 73 3.74 -6.83 2.08
N ASN A 74 3.88 -7.00 0.77
CA ASN A 74 5.17 -7.20 0.13
C ASN A 74 5.48 -6.05 -0.81
N ILE A 75 6.72 -5.59 -0.79
CA ILE A 75 7.20 -4.61 -1.75
C ILE A 75 7.59 -5.35 -3.02
N ILE A 76 6.96 -5.02 -4.14
CA ILE A 76 7.27 -5.61 -5.45
C ILE A 76 8.41 -4.84 -6.10
N ALA A 77 8.37 -3.53 -6.04
CA ALA A 77 9.36 -2.68 -6.67
C ALA A 77 9.38 -1.30 -6.02
N VAL A 78 10.56 -0.68 -6.04
CA VAL A 78 10.74 0.72 -5.62
C VAL A 78 11.32 1.46 -6.80
N VAL A 79 10.60 2.46 -7.29
CA VAL A 79 11.02 3.25 -8.44
C VAL A 79 11.36 4.66 -7.96
N ARG A 80 12.55 5.12 -8.31
CA ARG A 80 13.01 6.48 -8.03
C ARG A 80 13.07 7.24 -9.35
N PRO A 81 12.05 8.07 -9.64
CA PRO A 81 12.07 8.85 -10.87
C PRO A 81 13.30 9.74 -10.93
N LYS A 82 13.90 9.82 -12.10
CA LYS A 82 15.05 10.71 -12.31
C LYS A 82 14.60 12.15 -12.28
N LYS A 83 15.37 12.98 -11.60
CA LYS A 83 15.21 14.42 -11.67
C LYS A 83 16.01 14.97 -12.85
N ARG A 84 15.50 16.02 -13.40
CA ARG A 84 16.20 16.78 -14.42
C ARG A 84 16.59 18.14 -13.91
#